data_23492ea7d1922b9ea7ad01d1b66c41e3
#
_entry.id   23492ea7d1922b9ea7ad01d1b66c41e3
#
_cell.length_a   1.000
_cell.length_b   1.000
_cell.length_c   1.000
_cell.angle_alpha   90.00
_cell.angle_beta   90.00
_cell.angle_gamma   90.00
#
_symmetry.space_group_name_H-M   'P 1'
#
loop_
_entity.id
_entity.type
_entity.pdbx_description
1 polymer ?
#
loop_
_entity_poly.entity_id
_entity_poly.type
_entity_poly.pdbx_seq_one_letter_code
_entity_poly.pdbx_strand_id
1 'polypeptide(L)'
;MDWNKTKTIFIIVFSILNVFLLSLYLNRYNASQQIDKPNDTPIAEKLILDNIKVLETDKEIKEASYVSGNVHNFSQEEIEELDNQTVEIPVSHKLVSTFEEPIKITDENTLEKIVHEQVIRGSAYGLWKIDEENKTAILFQKVNKRLVYYNTNAKLIVHWNEENELIGYEQTILDDLENYDVYQKLLPHMQVINILYGNSHLKPDSTIKEIELGYSTLAQLTETQVFAPTWHILVELLDGTVEEYFVNAVEGRVIEIQKETEQKVLE
;
A
#
# COMPACT_ATOMS: atom_id res chain seq x y z
N MET A 1 29.40 -44.59 6.15
CA MET A 1 29.17 -43.22 5.68
C MET A 1 30.26 -42.31 6.24
N ASP A 2 31.13 -41.75 5.36
CA ASP A 2 32.32 -40.98 5.77
C ASP A 2 31.90 -39.63 6.36
N TRP A 3 31.72 -39.58 7.69
CA TRP A 3 31.29 -38.40 8.45
C TRP A 3 32.15 -37.15 8.15
N ASN A 4 33.44 -37.32 7.90
CA ASN A 4 34.34 -36.23 7.56
C ASN A 4 34.04 -35.63 6.17
N LYS A 5 33.71 -36.46 5.18
CA LYS A 5 33.34 -35.97 3.83
C LYS A 5 32.02 -35.23 3.84
N THR A 6 31.06 -35.70 4.64
CA THR A 6 29.77 -35.03 4.81
C THR A 6 29.93 -33.65 5.43
N LYS A 7 30.73 -33.50 6.51
CA LYS A 7 31.06 -32.20 7.12
C LYS A 7 31.71 -31.25 6.12
N THR A 8 32.67 -31.72 5.33
CA THR A 8 33.37 -30.88 4.34
C THR A 8 32.41 -30.38 3.28
N ILE A 9 31.51 -31.24 2.77
CA ILE A 9 30.49 -30.84 1.80
C ILE A 9 29.58 -29.78 2.39
N PHE A 10 29.09 -29.95 3.64
CA PHE A 10 28.25 -28.97 4.32
C PHE A 10 28.95 -27.61 4.47
N ILE A 11 30.23 -27.60 4.87
CA ILE A 11 31.01 -26.37 5.02
C ILE A 11 31.13 -25.64 3.67
N ILE A 12 31.42 -26.37 2.60
CA ILE A 12 31.56 -25.80 1.26
C ILE A 12 30.22 -25.20 0.79
N VAL A 13 29.12 -25.95 0.88
CA VAL A 13 27.80 -25.50 0.47
C VAL A 13 27.37 -24.27 1.27
N PHE A 14 27.58 -24.28 2.59
CA PHE A 14 27.25 -23.15 3.44
C PHE A 14 28.11 -21.92 3.16
N SER A 15 29.39 -22.11 2.86
CA SER A 15 30.29 -21.02 2.44
C SER A 15 29.86 -20.39 1.11
N ILE A 16 29.47 -21.20 0.13
CA ILE A 16 28.97 -20.71 -1.16
C ILE A 16 27.65 -19.91 -0.92
N LEU A 17 26.75 -20.44 -0.09
CA LEU A 17 25.51 -19.76 0.25
C LEU A 17 25.77 -18.40 0.92
N ASN A 18 26.70 -18.33 1.87
CA ASN A 18 27.05 -17.06 2.53
C ASN A 18 27.65 -16.04 1.56
N VAL A 19 28.53 -16.46 0.64
CA VAL A 19 29.08 -15.57 -0.40
C VAL A 19 27.97 -15.06 -1.33
N PHE A 20 27.03 -15.92 -1.70
CA PHE A 20 25.86 -15.55 -2.51
C PHE A 20 24.96 -14.53 -1.78
N LEU A 21 24.64 -14.79 -0.52
CA LEU A 21 23.83 -13.86 0.31
C LEU A 21 24.54 -12.52 0.51
N LEU A 22 25.85 -12.55 0.75
CA LEU A 22 26.66 -11.33 0.84
C LEU A 22 26.63 -10.53 -0.47
N SER A 23 26.76 -11.22 -1.61
CA SER A 23 26.67 -10.58 -2.94
C SER A 23 25.29 -9.93 -3.17
N LEU A 24 24.20 -10.61 -2.81
CA LEU A 24 22.85 -10.06 -2.88
C LEU A 24 22.69 -8.85 -1.95
N TYR A 25 23.20 -8.94 -0.72
CA TYR A 25 23.19 -7.82 0.23
C TYR A 25 23.95 -6.60 -0.30
N LEU A 26 25.18 -6.81 -0.81
CA LEU A 26 25.99 -5.73 -1.39
C LEU A 26 25.33 -5.11 -2.63
N ASN A 27 24.71 -5.91 -3.49
CA ASN A 27 23.96 -5.40 -4.64
C ASN A 27 22.77 -4.54 -4.20
N ARG A 28 22.01 -4.97 -3.21
CA ARG A 28 20.90 -4.17 -2.62
C ARG A 28 21.42 -2.89 -1.97
N TYR A 29 22.47 -3.01 -1.17
CA TYR A 29 23.11 -1.87 -0.51
C TYR A 29 23.64 -0.85 -1.52
N ASN A 30 24.30 -1.29 -2.59
CA ASN A 30 24.80 -0.41 -3.65
C ASN A 30 23.66 0.20 -4.48
N ALA A 31 22.57 -0.53 -4.72
CA ALA A 31 21.39 0.01 -5.41
C ALA A 31 20.71 1.12 -4.57
N SER A 32 20.66 0.97 -3.24
CA SER A 32 20.15 2.01 -2.35
C SER A 32 21.10 3.20 -2.17
N GLN A 33 22.40 3.01 -2.46
CA GLN A 33 23.45 4.02 -2.39
C GLN A 33 23.80 4.65 -3.75
N GLN A 34 23.08 4.36 -4.83
CA GLN A 34 23.26 5.08 -6.10
C GLN A 34 22.73 6.53 -5.97
N ILE A 35 23.30 7.23 -4.99
CA ILE A 35 23.24 8.66 -4.84
C ILE A 35 24.31 9.21 -5.77
N ASP A 36 23.91 10.04 -6.73
CA ASP A 36 24.72 10.90 -7.58
C ASP A 36 26.16 10.41 -7.86
N LYS A 37 26.34 9.73 -8.99
CA LYS A 37 27.70 9.63 -9.54
C LYS A 37 28.23 11.05 -9.72
N PRO A 38 29.49 11.37 -9.37
CA PRO A 38 30.02 12.73 -9.40
C PRO A 38 29.97 13.45 -10.76
N ASN A 39 29.50 12.80 -11.82
CA ASN A 39 29.37 13.33 -13.17
C ASN A 39 27.94 13.31 -13.73
N ASP A 40 26.93 12.99 -12.92
CA ASP A 40 25.53 13.04 -13.37
C ASP A 40 24.94 14.44 -13.15
N THR A 41 24.24 14.93 -14.17
CA THR A 41 23.44 16.17 -14.06
C THR A 41 22.49 16.03 -12.87
N PRO A 42 22.40 17.01 -11.97
CA PRO A 42 21.48 16.98 -10.84
C PRO A 42 20.06 16.69 -11.29
N ILE A 43 19.29 15.91 -10.53
CA ILE A 43 17.92 15.56 -10.90
C ILE A 43 17.06 16.79 -11.18
N ALA A 44 17.28 17.89 -10.45
CA ALA A 44 16.55 19.14 -10.67
C ALA A 44 16.74 19.70 -12.10
N GLU A 45 17.95 19.62 -12.65
CA GLU A 45 18.21 20.04 -14.03
C GLU A 45 17.58 19.09 -15.06
N LYS A 46 17.59 17.77 -14.80
CA LYS A 46 16.92 16.78 -15.65
C LYS A 46 15.41 17.02 -15.73
N LEU A 47 14.78 17.30 -14.58
CA LEU A 47 13.35 17.61 -14.51
C LEU A 47 13.01 18.88 -15.30
N ILE A 48 13.88 19.91 -15.23
CA ILE A 48 13.70 21.16 -16.01
C ILE A 48 13.81 20.88 -17.50
N LEU A 49 14.79 20.09 -17.93
CA LEU A 49 15.00 19.75 -19.36
C LEU A 49 13.79 19.00 -19.95
N ASP A 50 13.19 18.09 -19.19
CA ASP A 50 12.02 17.32 -19.61
C ASP A 50 10.69 17.99 -19.26
N ASN A 51 10.73 19.26 -18.77
CA ASN A 51 9.55 20.01 -18.34
C ASN A 51 8.66 19.27 -17.32
N ILE A 52 9.30 18.50 -16.41
CA ILE A 52 8.59 17.78 -15.34
C ILE A 52 8.47 18.73 -14.14
N LYS A 53 7.24 18.94 -13.69
CA LYS A 53 6.94 19.82 -12.57
C LYS A 53 6.76 18.99 -11.30
N VAL A 54 7.24 19.52 -10.18
CA VAL A 54 6.99 18.95 -8.84
C VAL A 54 6.23 20.01 -8.07
N LEU A 55 5.00 19.70 -7.65
CA LEU A 55 4.25 20.59 -6.77
C LEU A 55 4.85 20.55 -5.36
N GLU A 56 4.60 21.59 -4.59
CA GLU A 56 5.02 21.62 -3.19
C GLU A 56 4.34 20.46 -2.46
N THR A 57 5.16 19.58 -1.91
CA THR A 57 4.72 18.45 -1.09
C THR A 57 4.79 18.81 0.38
N ASP A 58 4.00 18.16 1.21
CA ASP A 58 4.00 18.31 2.66
C ASP A 58 5.39 18.07 3.29
N LYS A 59 5.52 18.38 4.59
CA LYS A 59 6.76 18.20 5.32
C LYS A 59 7.36 16.82 5.11
N GLU A 60 8.60 16.79 4.63
CA GLU A 60 9.38 15.58 4.43
C GLU A 60 9.49 14.78 5.74
N ILE A 61 8.97 13.55 5.70
CA ILE A 61 9.08 12.59 6.81
C ILE A 61 10.43 11.89 6.69
N LYS A 62 11.26 11.98 7.73
CA LYS A 62 12.65 11.50 7.66
C LYS A 62 12.83 10.06 8.10
N GLU A 63 11.91 9.54 8.92
CA GLU A 63 12.01 8.20 9.49
C GLU A 63 10.62 7.60 9.74
N ALA A 64 10.52 6.29 9.61
CA ALA A 64 9.36 5.50 10.00
C ALA A 64 9.81 4.08 10.36
N SER A 65 8.99 3.37 11.15
CA SER A 65 9.21 1.95 11.45
C SER A 65 8.46 1.06 10.47
N TYR A 66 8.88 -0.18 10.33
CA TYR A 66 8.03 -1.24 9.81
C TYR A 66 6.87 -1.47 10.77
N VAL A 67 5.79 -2.05 10.26
CA VAL A 67 4.60 -2.41 11.03
C VAL A 67 4.27 -3.86 10.80
N SER A 68 3.83 -4.59 11.83
CA SER A 68 3.19 -5.89 11.69
C SER A 68 1.72 -5.80 12.07
N GLY A 69 0.92 -6.74 11.57
CA GLY A 69 -0.48 -6.88 11.93
C GLY A 69 -0.95 -8.30 11.66
N ASN A 70 -1.98 -8.74 12.36
CA ASN A 70 -2.58 -10.04 12.20
C ASN A 70 -3.88 -9.95 11.43
N VAL A 71 -4.19 -10.95 10.61
CA VAL A 71 -5.46 -11.03 9.90
C VAL A 71 -6.57 -11.28 10.91
N HIS A 72 -7.55 -10.39 10.96
CA HIS A 72 -8.69 -10.50 11.86
C HIS A 72 -9.68 -11.57 11.36
N ASN A 73 -10.21 -12.38 12.28
CA ASN A 73 -11.31 -13.28 12.02
C ASN A 73 -12.56 -12.78 12.74
N PHE A 74 -13.59 -12.43 11.99
CA PHE A 74 -14.83 -11.88 12.54
C PHE A 74 -15.52 -12.88 13.47
N SER A 75 -15.86 -12.42 14.67
CA SER A 75 -16.58 -13.22 15.68
C SER A 75 -18.09 -13.04 15.55
N GLN A 76 -18.85 -14.00 16.10
CA GLN A 76 -20.32 -13.90 16.13
C GLN A 76 -20.79 -12.69 16.97
N GLU A 77 -20.05 -12.34 18.02
CA GLU A 77 -20.36 -11.21 18.90
C GLU A 77 -20.27 -9.87 18.15
N GLU A 78 -19.22 -9.69 17.31
CA GLU A 78 -19.07 -8.49 16.48
C GLU A 78 -20.16 -8.37 15.42
N ILE A 79 -20.63 -9.51 14.88
CA ILE A 79 -21.72 -9.52 13.89
C ILE A 79 -23.05 -9.12 14.55
N GLU A 80 -23.32 -9.58 15.78
CA GLU A 80 -24.53 -9.26 16.52
C GLU A 80 -24.62 -7.79 16.93
N GLU A 81 -23.52 -7.03 16.90
CA GLU A 81 -23.50 -5.59 17.13
C GLU A 81 -23.95 -4.76 15.91
N LEU A 82 -24.06 -5.40 14.73
CA LEU A 82 -24.45 -4.72 13.49
C LEU A 82 -25.98 -4.68 13.36
N ASP A 83 -26.55 -3.53 13.66
CA ASP A 83 -28.00 -3.30 13.54
C ASP A 83 -28.42 -2.99 12.09
N ASN A 84 -29.61 -3.47 11.69
CA ASN A 84 -30.25 -3.21 10.39
C ASN A 84 -29.38 -3.65 9.18
N GLN A 85 -28.62 -4.73 9.35
CA GLN A 85 -27.76 -5.29 8.32
C GLN A 85 -27.88 -6.81 8.30
N THR A 86 -27.85 -7.39 7.10
CA THR A 86 -27.69 -8.84 6.88
C THR A 86 -26.22 -9.11 6.60
N VAL A 87 -25.58 -9.95 7.42
CA VAL A 87 -24.13 -10.23 7.35
C VAL A 87 -23.87 -11.67 6.94
N GLU A 88 -22.95 -11.83 5.99
CA GLU A 88 -22.39 -13.11 5.57
C GLU A 88 -20.88 -13.14 5.82
N ILE A 89 -20.36 -14.31 6.23
CA ILE A 89 -18.92 -14.56 6.42
C ILE A 89 -18.47 -15.65 5.44
N PRO A 90 -18.18 -15.30 4.17
CA PRO A 90 -17.78 -16.28 3.16
C PRO A 90 -16.51 -17.04 3.57
N VAL A 91 -15.59 -16.35 4.23
CA VAL A 91 -14.38 -16.89 4.88
C VAL A 91 -14.15 -16.14 6.18
N SER A 92 -13.54 -16.75 7.17
CA SER A 92 -13.42 -16.23 8.54
C SER A 92 -12.89 -14.79 8.66
N HIS A 93 -12.08 -14.34 7.71
CA HIS A 93 -11.46 -13.00 7.69
C HIS A 93 -12.15 -12.00 6.76
N LYS A 94 -13.25 -12.37 6.11
CA LYS A 94 -14.00 -11.47 5.21
C LYS A 94 -15.46 -11.41 5.62
N LEU A 95 -15.94 -10.20 5.85
CA LEU A 95 -17.33 -9.87 6.13
C LEU A 95 -17.95 -9.22 4.90
N VAL A 96 -19.14 -9.66 4.54
CA VAL A 96 -20.00 -9.05 3.52
C VAL A 96 -21.30 -8.63 4.20
N SER A 97 -21.64 -7.35 4.12
CA SER A 97 -22.86 -6.83 4.73
C SER A 97 -23.75 -6.16 3.70
N THR A 98 -25.06 -6.35 3.86
CA THR A 98 -26.10 -5.69 3.08
C THR A 98 -27.01 -4.93 4.03
N PHE A 99 -27.27 -3.66 3.79
CA PHE A 99 -28.17 -2.86 4.60
C PHE A 99 -29.62 -3.24 4.34
N GLU A 100 -30.42 -3.38 5.38
CA GLU A 100 -31.88 -3.65 5.24
C GLU A 100 -32.60 -2.45 4.61
N GLU A 101 -32.18 -1.23 4.96
CA GLU A 101 -32.63 0.02 4.34
C GLU A 101 -31.40 0.75 3.75
N PRO A 102 -31.39 1.04 2.44
CA PRO A 102 -30.31 1.79 1.81
C PRO A 102 -30.11 3.18 2.43
N ILE A 103 -28.87 3.60 2.58
CA ILE A 103 -28.51 4.85 3.28
C ILE A 103 -28.06 5.90 2.26
N LYS A 104 -28.69 7.08 2.23
CA LYS A 104 -28.39 8.16 1.28
C LYS A 104 -26.98 8.72 1.45
N ILE A 105 -26.21 8.75 0.34
CA ILE A 105 -24.91 9.40 0.23
C ILE A 105 -25.10 10.73 -0.49
N THR A 106 -24.62 11.83 0.09
CA THR A 106 -24.69 13.16 -0.52
C THR A 106 -23.33 13.66 -0.99
N ASP A 107 -22.28 13.28 -0.30
CA ASP A 107 -20.89 13.67 -0.54
C ASP A 107 -19.91 12.70 0.14
N GLU A 108 -18.63 12.90 -0.06
CA GLU A 108 -17.56 12.07 0.56
C GLU A 108 -17.60 12.09 2.09
N ASN A 109 -17.87 13.23 2.70
CA ASN A 109 -17.96 13.35 4.17
C ASN A 109 -19.11 12.52 4.73
N THR A 110 -20.23 12.48 4.00
CA THR A 110 -21.39 11.64 4.36
C THR A 110 -21.04 10.16 4.27
N LEU A 111 -20.32 9.75 3.21
CA LEU A 111 -19.83 8.39 3.07
C LEU A 111 -18.89 8.00 4.22
N GLU A 112 -17.89 8.82 4.52
CA GLU A 112 -16.97 8.57 5.64
C GLU A 112 -17.70 8.47 6.98
N LYS A 113 -18.70 9.31 7.21
CA LYS A 113 -19.53 9.27 8.42
C LYS A 113 -20.31 7.96 8.53
N ILE A 114 -20.96 7.53 7.45
CA ILE A 114 -21.72 6.27 7.42
C ILE A 114 -20.75 5.10 7.70
N VAL A 115 -19.60 5.07 7.04
CA VAL A 115 -18.58 4.05 7.27
C VAL A 115 -18.15 4.02 8.74
N HIS A 116 -17.92 5.18 9.35
CA HIS A 116 -17.53 5.27 10.74
C HIS A 116 -18.60 4.75 11.72
N GLU A 117 -19.90 4.96 11.41
CA GLU A 117 -21.02 4.60 12.27
C GLU A 117 -21.53 3.17 12.04
N GLN A 118 -21.47 2.65 10.81
CA GLN A 118 -22.15 1.42 10.40
C GLN A 118 -21.20 0.22 10.14
N VAL A 119 -19.91 0.46 10.05
CA VAL A 119 -18.91 -0.57 9.75
C VAL A 119 -18.10 -0.91 11.00
N ILE A 120 -17.84 -2.18 11.24
CA ILE A 120 -16.99 -2.62 12.36
C ILE A 120 -15.65 -1.89 12.28
N ARG A 121 -15.32 -1.12 13.35
CA ARG A 121 -14.10 -0.28 13.38
C ARG A 121 -13.93 0.62 12.15
N GLY A 122 -15.03 1.15 11.61
CA GLY A 122 -15.04 1.98 10.40
C GLY A 122 -14.10 3.18 10.45
N SER A 123 -13.83 3.74 11.65
CA SER A 123 -12.85 4.82 11.86
C SER A 123 -11.41 4.45 11.52
N ALA A 124 -11.11 3.14 11.46
CA ALA A 124 -9.78 2.65 11.07
C ALA A 124 -9.50 2.80 9.57
N TYR A 125 -10.52 3.08 8.75
CA TYR A 125 -10.35 3.22 7.31
C TYR A 125 -10.21 4.68 6.88
N GLY A 126 -9.64 4.88 5.70
CA GLY A 126 -9.59 6.16 5.00
C GLY A 126 -9.94 5.95 3.55
N LEU A 127 -10.66 6.90 2.99
CA LEU A 127 -11.06 6.87 1.59
C LEU A 127 -9.82 6.88 0.69
N TRP A 128 -9.80 5.97 -0.29
CA TRP A 128 -8.75 5.88 -1.28
C TRP A 128 -9.23 6.31 -2.65
N LYS A 129 -10.32 5.72 -3.12
CA LYS A 129 -10.82 5.95 -4.47
C LYS A 129 -12.32 5.78 -4.52
N ILE A 130 -12.97 6.67 -5.25
CA ILE A 130 -14.38 6.56 -5.66
C ILE A 130 -14.42 6.14 -7.12
N ASP A 131 -15.23 5.16 -7.44
CA ASP A 131 -15.52 4.69 -8.78
C ASP A 131 -17.01 4.89 -9.07
N GLU A 132 -17.34 6.02 -9.68
CA GLU A 132 -18.71 6.40 -10.00
C GLU A 132 -19.33 5.51 -11.09
N GLU A 133 -18.50 4.92 -11.95
CA GLU A 133 -18.96 4.05 -13.02
C GLU A 133 -19.44 2.69 -12.45
N ASN A 134 -18.66 2.12 -11.54
CA ASN A 134 -18.98 0.85 -10.90
C ASN A 134 -19.79 1.02 -9.60
N LYS A 135 -20.10 2.25 -9.19
CA LYS A 135 -20.83 2.55 -7.96
C LYS A 135 -20.18 1.94 -6.73
N THR A 136 -18.86 2.13 -6.62
CA THR A 136 -18.05 1.59 -5.52
C THR A 136 -17.06 2.62 -5.00
N ALA A 137 -16.73 2.52 -3.72
CA ALA A 137 -15.55 3.20 -3.18
C ALA A 137 -14.67 2.21 -2.43
N ILE A 138 -13.38 2.42 -2.57
CA ILE A 138 -12.34 1.64 -1.90
C ILE A 138 -11.76 2.48 -0.77
N LEU A 139 -11.74 1.91 0.41
CA LEU A 139 -11.09 2.50 1.58
C LEU A 139 -10.03 1.52 2.07
N PHE A 140 -8.87 2.06 2.45
CA PHE A 140 -7.80 1.26 3.04
C PHE A 140 -7.70 1.51 4.55
N GLN A 141 -7.33 0.47 5.28
CA GLN A 141 -7.07 0.58 6.70
C GLN A 141 -5.86 1.49 6.95
N LYS A 142 -5.97 2.30 8.01
CA LYS A 142 -4.91 3.21 8.46
C LYS A 142 -4.10 2.60 9.58
N VAL A 143 -2.78 2.78 9.48
CA VAL A 143 -1.83 2.55 10.56
C VAL A 143 -1.06 3.84 10.81
N ASN A 144 -1.01 4.32 12.03
CA ASN A 144 -0.36 5.60 12.36
C ASN A 144 -0.88 6.77 11.49
N LYS A 145 -2.19 6.78 11.19
CA LYS A 145 -2.87 7.75 10.30
C LYS A 145 -2.45 7.68 8.81
N ARG A 146 -1.76 6.62 8.38
CA ARG A 146 -1.30 6.40 7.01
C ARG A 146 -1.94 5.15 6.44
N LEU A 147 -2.29 5.18 5.16
CA LEU A 147 -2.97 4.08 4.49
C LEU A 147 -2.05 2.88 4.28
N VAL A 148 -2.63 1.68 4.40
CA VAL A 148 -2.02 0.41 4.00
C VAL A 148 -2.48 0.10 2.58
N TYR A 149 -1.64 0.42 1.60
CA TYR A 149 -2.01 0.37 0.19
C TYR A 149 -2.22 -1.05 -0.31
N TYR A 150 -3.33 -1.29 -0.98
CA TYR A 150 -3.66 -2.49 -1.77
C TYR A 150 -3.40 -3.83 -1.03
N ASN A 151 -3.65 -3.85 0.27
CA ASN A 151 -3.61 -5.10 1.03
C ASN A 151 -5.00 -5.73 1.06
N THR A 152 -5.11 -7.00 0.67
CA THR A 152 -6.38 -7.73 0.59
C THR A 152 -7.02 -7.97 1.96
N ASN A 153 -6.26 -7.89 3.05
CA ASN A 153 -6.73 -8.07 4.42
C ASN A 153 -6.87 -6.76 5.21
N ALA A 154 -6.76 -5.61 4.53
CA ALA A 154 -6.85 -4.28 5.12
C ALA A 154 -7.70 -3.33 4.25
N LYS A 155 -8.79 -3.84 3.68
CA LYS A 155 -9.58 -3.18 2.66
C LYS A 155 -11.06 -3.19 3.01
N LEU A 156 -11.73 -2.08 2.76
CA LEU A 156 -13.18 -1.94 2.78
C LEU A 156 -13.63 -1.49 1.39
N ILE A 157 -14.60 -2.18 0.82
CA ILE A 157 -15.25 -1.79 -0.44
C ILE A 157 -16.71 -1.53 -0.10
N VAL A 158 -17.21 -0.34 -0.43
CA VAL A 158 -18.60 0.01 -0.25
C VAL A 158 -19.30 0.09 -1.60
N HIS A 159 -20.57 -0.28 -1.64
CA HIS A 159 -21.41 -0.35 -2.84
C HIS A 159 -22.66 0.49 -2.69
N TRP A 160 -23.04 1.24 -3.74
CA TRP A 160 -24.28 2.00 -3.75
C TRP A 160 -25.08 1.78 -5.04
N ASN A 161 -26.35 2.16 -5.00
CA ASN A 161 -27.27 2.04 -6.12
C ASN A 161 -27.27 3.29 -7.03
N GLU A 162 -28.07 3.28 -8.08
CA GLU A 162 -28.23 4.40 -9.02
C GLU A 162 -28.82 5.66 -8.37
N GLU A 163 -29.51 5.52 -7.25
CA GLU A 163 -30.09 6.61 -6.46
C GLU A 163 -29.08 7.25 -5.49
N ASN A 164 -27.79 6.84 -5.55
CA ASN A 164 -26.73 7.19 -4.62
C ASN A 164 -27.06 6.83 -3.16
N GLU A 165 -27.53 5.62 -2.95
CA GLU A 165 -27.80 5.06 -1.64
C GLU A 165 -26.90 3.86 -1.39
N LEU A 166 -26.17 3.86 -0.26
CA LEU A 166 -25.31 2.78 0.16
C LEU A 166 -26.15 1.53 0.43
N ILE A 167 -25.83 0.44 -0.26
CA ILE A 167 -26.57 -0.83 -0.18
C ILE A 167 -25.82 -1.90 0.61
N GLY A 168 -24.49 -1.79 0.74
CA GLY A 168 -23.69 -2.76 1.46
C GLY A 168 -22.20 -2.53 1.34
N TYR A 169 -21.43 -3.43 1.93
CA TYR A 169 -19.96 -3.36 1.90
C TYR A 169 -19.31 -4.74 2.08
N GLU A 170 -18.05 -4.81 1.67
CA GLU A 170 -17.15 -5.94 1.90
C GLU A 170 -15.98 -5.47 2.75
N GLN A 171 -15.69 -6.16 3.84
CA GLN A 171 -14.69 -5.75 4.81
C GLN A 171 -13.67 -6.85 5.10
N THR A 172 -12.40 -6.44 5.14
CA THR A 172 -11.30 -7.16 5.77
C THR A 172 -10.53 -6.19 6.65
N ILE A 173 -10.01 -6.63 7.79
CA ILE A 173 -9.31 -5.78 8.73
C ILE A 173 -8.13 -6.52 9.36
N LEU A 174 -7.12 -5.77 9.76
CA LEU A 174 -5.96 -6.26 10.50
C LEU A 174 -6.07 -5.85 11.97
N ASP A 175 -5.70 -6.79 12.83
CA ASP A 175 -5.56 -6.60 14.26
C ASP A 175 -4.10 -6.45 14.69
N ASP A 176 -3.91 -6.14 15.97
CA ASP A 176 -2.60 -6.13 16.65
C ASP A 176 -1.53 -5.39 15.84
N LEU A 177 -1.92 -4.21 15.32
CA LEU A 177 -1.02 -3.38 14.52
C LEU A 177 0.09 -2.81 15.41
N GLU A 178 1.29 -3.34 15.27
CA GLU A 178 2.45 -3.00 16.09
C GLU A 178 3.59 -2.43 15.25
N ASN A 179 4.16 -1.34 15.76
CA ASN A 179 5.38 -0.77 15.19
C ASN A 179 6.60 -1.57 15.65
N TYR A 180 7.53 -1.84 14.74
CA TYR A 180 8.85 -2.32 15.14
C TYR A 180 9.62 -1.23 15.89
N ASP A 181 10.40 -1.61 16.89
CA ASP A 181 11.16 -0.67 17.74
C ASP A 181 12.22 0.14 16.98
N VAL A 182 12.64 -0.33 15.82
CA VAL A 182 13.70 0.29 15.03
C VAL A 182 13.12 1.17 13.93
N TYR A 183 13.34 2.49 14.05
CA TYR A 183 13.02 3.43 12.98
C TYR A 183 14.04 3.35 11.87
N GLN A 184 13.57 3.33 10.64
CA GLN A 184 14.38 3.36 9.44
C GLN A 184 14.43 4.78 8.87
N LYS A 185 15.60 5.19 8.40
CA LYS A 185 15.74 6.45 7.67
C LYS A 185 15.07 6.30 6.30
N LEU A 186 14.19 7.24 5.98
CA LEU A 186 13.49 7.25 4.70
C LEU A 186 14.29 7.99 3.64
N LEU A 187 14.11 7.57 2.40
CA LEU A 187 14.64 8.26 1.22
C LEU A 187 13.93 9.60 1.06
N PRO A 188 14.68 10.72 0.86
CA PRO A 188 14.09 12.02 0.56
C PRO A 188 13.27 11.99 -0.74
N HIS A 189 12.25 12.85 -0.86
CA HIS A 189 11.39 12.95 -2.05
C HIS A 189 12.17 13.09 -3.35
N MET A 190 13.19 13.95 -3.39
CA MET A 190 14.02 14.14 -4.60
C MET A 190 14.80 12.88 -4.99
N GLN A 191 15.17 12.04 -4.02
CA GLN A 191 15.83 10.77 -4.32
C GLN A 191 14.82 9.75 -4.89
N VAL A 192 13.58 9.74 -4.37
CA VAL A 192 12.49 8.92 -4.91
C VAL A 192 12.15 9.33 -6.33
N ILE A 193 12.05 10.63 -6.60
CA ILE A 193 11.85 11.18 -7.94
C ILE A 193 12.99 10.76 -8.88
N ASN A 194 14.24 10.81 -8.43
CA ASN A 194 15.39 10.37 -9.22
C ASN A 194 15.33 8.87 -9.56
N ILE A 195 14.84 8.04 -8.65
CA ILE A 195 14.61 6.61 -8.89
C ILE A 195 13.55 6.41 -9.98
N LEU A 196 12.41 7.09 -9.89
CA LEU A 196 11.34 7.01 -10.90
C LEU A 196 11.81 7.51 -12.26
N TYR A 197 12.54 8.62 -12.29
CA TYR A 197 13.11 9.16 -13.51
C TYR A 197 14.12 8.20 -14.16
N GLY A 198 15.05 7.65 -13.35
CA GLY A 198 16.07 6.71 -13.81
C GLY A 198 15.50 5.39 -14.36
N ASN A 199 14.33 4.99 -13.86
CA ASN A 199 13.60 3.80 -14.34
C ASN A 199 12.62 4.13 -15.50
N SER A 200 12.65 5.37 -16.05
CA SER A 200 11.78 5.81 -17.14
C SER A 200 10.27 5.77 -16.81
N HIS A 201 9.92 5.90 -15.54
CA HIS A 201 8.52 6.01 -15.08
C HIS A 201 7.98 7.44 -15.22
N LEU A 202 8.85 8.45 -15.21
CA LEU A 202 8.43 9.83 -15.40
C LEU A 202 8.54 10.22 -16.89
N LYS A 203 7.43 10.65 -17.47
CA LYS A 203 7.37 11.10 -18.85
C LYS A 203 7.62 12.60 -18.94
N PRO A 204 8.21 13.12 -20.05
CA PRO A 204 8.31 14.54 -20.28
C PRO A 204 6.94 15.24 -20.20
N ASP A 205 6.95 16.51 -19.80
CA ASP A 205 5.75 17.36 -19.65
C ASP A 205 4.76 16.87 -18.57
N SER A 206 5.18 15.96 -17.67
CA SER A 206 4.33 15.48 -16.57
C SER A 206 4.43 16.36 -15.32
N THR A 207 3.46 16.21 -14.42
CA THR A 207 3.43 16.93 -13.15
C THR A 207 3.27 15.95 -11.99
N ILE A 208 4.23 15.92 -11.08
CA ILE A 208 4.11 15.21 -9.81
C ILE A 208 3.19 16.02 -8.91
N LYS A 209 1.98 15.50 -8.68
CA LYS A 209 0.91 16.19 -7.94
C LYS A 209 1.04 16.01 -6.44
N GLU A 210 1.46 14.82 -6.04
CA GLU A 210 1.44 14.41 -4.66
C GLU A 210 2.52 13.38 -4.36
N ILE A 211 3.10 13.46 -3.16
CA ILE A 211 4.00 12.44 -2.60
C ILE A 211 3.58 12.22 -1.16
N GLU A 212 3.01 11.07 -0.87
CA GLU A 212 2.52 10.71 0.46
C GLU A 212 3.18 9.45 1.01
N LEU A 213 3.34 9.41 2.34
CA LEU A 213 3.84 8.22 3.03
C LEU A 213 2.69 7.36 3.51
N GLY A 214 2.69 6.10 3.11
CA GLY A 214 1.85 5.04 3.63
C GLY A 214 2.64 3.77 3.89
N TYR A 215 1.96 2.65 3.78
CA TYR A 215 2.54 1.33 3.97
C TYR A 215 2.15 0.39 2.83
N SER A 216 3.04 -0.51 2.45
CA SER A 216 2.73 -1.61 1.54
C SER A 216 3.21 -2.94 2.10
N THR A 217 2.60 -4.03 1.66
CA THR A 217 2.95 -5.37 2.11
C THR A 217 4.38 -5.71 1.73
N LEU A 218 5.23 -5.99 2.72
CA LEU A 218 6.59 -6.48 2.54
C LEU A 218 6.62 -8.01 2.56
N ALA A 219 5.90 -8.61 3.49
CA ALA A 219 5.75 -10.06 3.62
C ALA A 219 4.33 -10.39 4.05
N GLN A 220 3.73 -11.33 3.33
CA GLN A 220 2.38 -11.85 3.60
C GLN A 220 2.52 -13.29 4.05
N LEU A 221 2.40 -13.50 5.36
CA LEU A 221 2.32 -14.82 5.97
C LEU A 221 0.84 -15.15 6.20
N THR A 222 0.54 -16.38 6.55
CA THR A 222 -0.85 -16.87 6.67
C THR A 222 -1.66 -16.08 7.72
N GLU A 223 -1.07 -15.74 8.84
CA GLU A 223 -1.74 -15.05 9.95
C GLU A 223 -1.18 -13.64 10.16
N THR A 224 0.14 -13.49 10.14
CA THR A 224 0.82 -12.21 10.36
C THR A 224 1.31 -11.61 9.05
N GLN A 225 1.17 -10.31 8.90
CA GLN A 225 1.66 -9.55 7.76
C GLN A 225 2.63 -8.48 8.22
N VAL A 226 3.62 -8.17 7.39
CA VAL A 226 4.60 -7.12 7.64
C VAL A 226 4.51 -6.06 6.55
N PHE A 227 4.50 -4.81 6.97
CA PHE A 227 4.35 -3.64 6.11
C PHE A 227 5.60 -2.77 6.16
N ALA A 228 6.05 -2.36 4.99
CA ALA A 228 7.15 -1.41 4.83
C ALA A 228 6.63 0.00 4.59
N PRO A 229 7.28 1.03 5.15
CA PRO A 229 7.04 2.42 4.76
C PRO A 229 7.20 2.57 3.24
N THR A 230 6.21 3.18 2.61
CA THR A 230 6.11 3.27 1.14
C THR A 230 5.67 4.66 0.73
N TRP A 231 6.43 5.28 -0.15
CA TRP A 231 6.02 6.50 -0.83
C TRP A 231 5.01 6.16 -1.92
N HIS A 232 3.86 6.81 -1.89
CA HIS A 232 2.89 6.90 -2.97
C HIS A 232 3.14 8.19 -3.73
N ILE A 233 3.27 8.12 -5.04
CA ILE A 233 3.54 9.25 -5.92
C ILE A 233 2.46 9.31 -6.99
N LEU A 234 1.76 10.44 -7.05
CA LEU A 234 0.73 10.71 -8.04
C LEU A 234 1.28 11.59 -9.14
N VAL A 235 1.24 11.13 -10.38
CA VAL A 235 1.80 11.80 -11.55
C VAL A 235 0.70 12.06 -12.58
N GLU A 236 0.46 13.32 -12.91
CA GLU A 236 -0.43 13.72 -14.00
C GLU A 236 0.38 13.89 -15.29
N LEU A 237 -0.02 13.21 -16.33
CA LEU A 237 0.57 13.28 -17.67
C LEU A 237 0.01 14.48 -18.45
N LEU A 238 0.66 14.82 -19.57
CA LEU A 238 0.25 15.94 -20.44
C LEU A 238 -1.19 15.81 -20.98
N ASP A 239 -1.68 14.60 -21.18
CA ASP A 239 -3.03 14.30 -21.65
C ASP A 239 -4.10 14.29 -20.54
N GLY A 240 -3.71 14.59 -19.28
CA GLY A 240 -4.56 14.56 -18.10
C GLY A 240 -4.71 13.16 -17.46
N THR A 241 -4.09 12.14 -18.03
CA THR A 241 -4.05 10.80 -17.42
C THR A 241 -3.25 10.85 -16.12
N VAL A 242 -3.73 10.17 -15.10
CA VAL A 242 -3.05 10.07 -13.80
C VAL A 242 -2.44 8.68 -13.64
N GLU A 243 -1.15 8.66 -13.36
CA GLU A 243 -0.39 7.45 -13.05
C GLU A 243 0.04 7.45 -11.58
N GLU A 244 -0.03 6.29 -10.94
CA GLU A 244 0.35 6.10 -9.53
C GLU A 244 1.57 5.20 -9.43
N TYR A 245 2.54 5.61 -8.63
CA TYR A 245 3.75 4.85 -8.36
C TYR A 245 3.92 4.63 -6.86
N PHE A 246 4.43 3.46 -6.51
CA PHE A 246 4.72 3.08 -5.13
C PHE A 246 6.20 2.72 -5.02
N VAL A 247 6.88 3.37 -4.10
CA VAL A 247 8.32 3.16 -3.89
C VAL A 247 8.58 2.84 -2.43
N ASN A 248 9.22 1.69 -2.16
CA ASN A 248 9.66 1.37 -0.81
C ASN A 248 10.52 2.52 -0.29
N ALA A 249 10.06 3.17 0.77
CA ALA A 249 10.66 4.41 1.27
C ALA A 249 12.04 4.20 1.93
N VAL A 250 12.40 2.96 2.26
CA VAL A 250 13.69 2.58 2.86
C VAL A 250 14.68 2.09 1.81
N GLU A 251 14.23 1.20 0.91
CA GLU A 251 15.11 0.52 -0.05
C GLU A 251 15.13 1.21 -1.44
N GLY A 252 14.18 2.09 -1.76
CA GLY A 252 14.07 2.75 -3.06
C GLY A 252 13.61 1.83 -4.20
N ARG A 253 13.04 0.67 -3.89
CA ARG A 253 12.52 -0.23 -4.90
C ARG A 253 11.12 0.20 -5.32
N VAL A 254 10.89 0.35 -6.62
CA VAL A 254 9.54 0.52 -7.17
C VAL A 254 8.73 -0.76 -6.96
N ILE A 255 7.54 -0.63 -6.43
CA ILE A 255 6.63 -1.72 -6.10
C ILE A 255 5.58 -1.79 -7.21
N GLU A 256 5.53 -2.90 -7.92
CA GLU A 256 4.43 -3.19 -8.84
C GLU A 256 3.24 -3.68 -8.02
N ILE A 257 2.23 -2.83 -7.86
CA ILE A 257 0.98 -3.21 -7.23
C ILE A 257 0.10 -3.84 -8.29
N GLN A 258 -0.25 -5.12 -8.09
CA GLN A 258 -1.29 -5.76 -8.88
C GLN A 258 -2.64 -5.12 -8.48
N LYS A 259 -3.10 -4.17 -9.27
CA LYS A 259 -4.49 -3.72 -9.18
C LYS A 259 -5.35 -4.93 -9.56
N GLU A 260 -6.08 -5.49 -8.60
CA GLU A 260 -7.05 -6.53 -8.91
C GLU A 260 -7.98 -5.97 -9.99
N THR A 261 -7.89 -6.52 -11.19
CA THR A 261 -8.88 -6.24 -12.22
C THR A 261 -10.17 -6.83 -11.69
N GLU A 262 -11.12 -5.98 -11.32
CA GLU A 262 -12.45 -6.40 -10.88
C GLU A 262 -13.02 -7.33 -11.94
N GLN A 263 -12.90 -8.64 -11.68
CA GLN A 263 -13.65 -9.62 -12.46
C GLN A 263 -15.11 -9.35 -12.12
N LYS A 264 -15.87 -8.86 -13.13
CA LYS A 264 -17.32 -8.87 -13.11
C LYS A 264 -17.74 -10.23 -12.59
N VAL A 265 -18.30 -10.26 -11.39
CA VAL A 265 -19.12 -11.36 -10.93
C VAL A 265 -20.37 -11.26 -11.80
N LEU A 266 -20.35 -11.99 -12.92
CA LEU A 266 -21.52 -12.27 -13.74
C LEU A 266 -22.19 -13.50 -13.13
N GLU A 267 -23.44 -13.30 -12.71
CA GLU A 267 -24.51 -14.25 -12.38
C GLU A 267 -24.55 -14.80 -10.96
#